data_73652c3301966a48ed8e0ada5638872c
#
_entry.id   73652c3301966a48ed8e0ada5638872c
#
_cell.length_a   1.000
_cell.length_b   1.000
_cell.length_c   1.000
_cell.angle_alpha   90.00
_cell.angle_beta   90.00
_cell.angle_gamma   90.00
#
_symmetry.space_group_name_H-M   'P 1'
#
loop_
_entity.id
_entity.type
_entity.pdbx_description
1 polymer ?
#
loop_
_entity_poly.entity_id
_entity_poly.type
_entity_poly.pdbx_seq_one_letter_code
_entity_poly.pdbx_strand_id
1 'polypeptide(L)'
;MRRFIFTLILLLSTLIGSGSAGQPQAQAPPADLVLMNGTVITVDAKDSIAEALAISAGRIVFVGRNNDARRYIGERTQVIDLRGMCATPGLIDAHCHFSESADQLNLGDPEIKNIADVIAKVKAWADRLPAGEWVRGSGWDEGKLAERRYITAADLDKAAPDHPVYLTHTTGHYGVANSLALKLSGVTKETPDPPGGTIDRDKDGNPTGVMKERASSLIRAGSGGRGGTTGRPRQSQSDNILRIMQGFNREGMTAVKDVSINPGKFSVYRQLLDEKKFTVRVFTLWSGGSTIESVQRIIAQLKELPRPPQSLGDGLLLAGGVKLYIDGSGGARTGWMYEDWNKDLTGTDEGNKGYPANGDDYPPIYRQQVRLATEAGLHVGTHAVGDKAIDWTVDSYREAIEATGAHGLRHSIIHANIPTDHAIETMAYLQKNYDAGYPEAQAPFMWWIGDTYAGNFGPARNLRLLPFRTLLEKGILWAGGSDYSVTPYAARYGLWATVERRTFGAAYGATPFGTAESVDIHTALKSYTIWAAHQLFLEKQIGSLEVGKAADIAVWDKDLYRIPSAELKDLKCRMTLIAGKIAYQAR
;
A
#
# COMPACT_ATOMS: atom_id res chain seq x y z
N MET A 1 -15.30 54.51 -69.92
CA MET A 1 -15.66 53.78 -71.16
C MET A 1 -14.72 52.59 -71.35
N ARG A 2 -15.17 51.35 -71.18
CA ARG A 2 -14.81 50.15 -71.89
C ARG A 2 -15.59 49.00 -71.26
N ARG A 3 -16.55 48.50 -72.04
CA ARG A 3 -17.40 47.33 -71.75
C ARG A 3 -16.56 46.07 -71.93
N PHE A 4 -16.67 45.12 -71.02
CA PHE A 4 -16.21 43.73 -71.19
C PHE A 4 -17.42 42.82 -71.15
N ILE A 5 -17.59 42.07 -72.25
CA ILE A 5 -18.66 41.11 -72.55
C ILE A 5 -18.24 39.80 -71.87
N PHE A 6 -19.08 39.21 -71.01
CA PHE A 6 -18.95 37.88 -70.47
C PHE A 6 -19.66 36.86 -71.40
N THR A 7 -18.88 35.97 -71.97
CA THR A 7 -19.42 34.84 -72.73
C THR A 7 -19.64 33.65 -71.79
N LEU A 8 -20.85 33.18 -71.67
CA LEU A 8 -21.28 32.04 -70.86
C LEU A 8 -21.04 30.76 -71.65
N ILE A 9 -20.07 29.89 -71.18
CA ILE A 9 -19.86 28.55 -71.73
C ILE A 9 -20.57 27.57 -70.81
N LEU A 10 -21.59 26.91 -71.25
CA LEU A 10 -22.29 25.80 -70.60
C LEU A 10 -21.50 24.52 -70.83
N LEU A 11 -20.85 23.99 -69.76
CA LEU A 11 -20.27 22.66 -69.75
C LEU A 11 -21.24 21.68 -69.11
N LEU A 12 -21.73 20.74 -69.90
CA LEU A 12 -22.52 19.58 -69.47
C LEU A 12 -21.53 18.60 -68.80
N SER A 13 -21.53 18.46 -67.46
CA SER A 13 -20.80 17.44 -66.74
C SER A 13 -21.67 16.19 -66.58
N THR A 14 -21.33 15.14 -67.30
CA THR A 14 -21.82 13.77 -67.08
C THR A 14 -21.31 13.24 -65.73
N LEU A 15 -22.20 13.00 -64.77
CA LEU A 15 -21.91 12.28 -63.54
C LEU A 15 -21.60 10.80 -63.86
N ILE A 16 -20.32 10.46 -63.89
CA ILE A 16 -19.88 9.06 -63.76
C ILE A 16 -19.79 8.79 -62.28
N GLY A 17 -20.71 8.00 -61.71
CA GLY A 17 -20.66 7.50 -60.35
C GLY A 17 -19.48 6.55 -60.19
N SER A 18 -18.37 7.05 -59.68
CA SER A 18 -17.27 6.23 -59.18
C SER A 18 -17.65 5.68 -57.84
N GLY A 19 -18.11 4.43 -57.79
CA GLY A 19 -18.19 3.65 -56.58
C GLY A 19 -16.77 3.63 -55.94
N SER A 20 -16.64 4.28 -54.79
CA SER A 20 -15.42 4.17 -53.99
C SER A 20 -15.33 2.74 -53.45
N ALA A 21 -14.62 1.88 -54.20
CA ALA A 21 -14.09 0.64 -53.64
C ALA A 21 -13.22 1.07 -52.45
N GLY A 22 -13.63 0.74 -51.24
CA GLY A 22 -12.83 1.00 -50.03
C GLY A 22 -11.43 0.44 -50.24
N GLN A 23 -10.41 1.30 -50.15
CA GLN A 23 -9.02 0.83 -50.17
C GLN A 23 -8.88 -0.26 -49.11
N PRO A 24 -8.24 -1.40 -49.41
CA PRO A 24 -8.01 -2.39 -48.39
C PRO A 24 -7.14 -1.72 -47.29
N GLN A 25 -7.73 -1.60 -46.12
CA GLN A 25 -7.06 -1.07 -44.94
C GLN A 25 -5.83 -1.94 -44.72
N ALA A 26 -4.64 -1.32 -44.74
CA ALA A 26 -3.38 -2.02 -44.54
C ALA A 26 -3.46 -2.93 -43.30
N GLN A 27 -3.15 -4.19 -43.45
CA GLN A 27 -3.19 -5.16 -42.36
C GLN A 27 -2.18 -4.73 -41.30
N ALA A 28 -2.63 -4.56 -40.05
CA ALA A 28 -1.75 -4.24 -38.93
C ALA A 28 -0.74 -5.38 -38.72
N PRO A 29 0.48 -5.10 -38.25
CA PRO A 29 1.41 -6.16 -37.87
C PRO A 29 0.75 -7.11 -36.87
N PRO A 30 0.86 -8.45 -37.06
CA PRO A 30 0.31 -9.40 -36.12
C PRO A 30 0.84 -9.19 -34.69
N ALA A 31 -0.04 -9.24 -33.71
CA ALA A 31 0.29 -9.17 -32.29
C ALA A 31 0.74 -10.54 -31.75
N ASP A 32 1.45 -10.52 -30.61
CA ASP A 32 1.80 -11.76 -29.91
C ASP A 32 0.58 -12.35 -29.19
N LEU A 33 -0.27 -11.46 -28.63
CA LEU A 33 -1.45 -11.80 -27.84
C LEU A 33 -2.59 -10.82 -28.14
N VAL A 34 -3.81 -11.37 -28.26
CA VAL A 34 -5.06 -10.56 -28.35
C VAL A 34 -6.03 -11.07 -27.31
N LEU A 35 -6.52 -10.15 -26.45
CA LEU A 35 -7.63 -10.37 -25.55
C LEU A 35 -8.89 -9.78 -26.20
N MET A 36 -10.01 -10.52 -26.23
CA MET A 36 -11.24 -10.05 -26.87
C MET A 36 -12.49 -10.65 -26.21
N ASN A 37 -13.66 -10.16 -26.60
CA ASN A 37 -14.98 -10.59 -26.12
C ASN A 37 -15.17 -10.37 -24.60
N GLY A 38 -14.66 -9.24 -24.07
CA GLY A 38 -14.84 -8.86 -22.68
C GLY A 38 -15.14 -7.38 -22.50
N THR A 39 -15.16 -6.93 -21.26
CA THR A 39 -15.14 -5.51 -20.89
C THR A 39 -13.69 -5.12 -20.59
N VAL A 40 -13.16 -4.13 -21.29
CA VAL A 40 -11.81 -3.59 -21.04
C VAL A 40 -11.95 -2.18 -20.46
N ILE A 41 -11.75 -2.06 -19.15
CA ILE A 41 -11.73 -0.78 -18.43
C ILE A 41 -10.34 -0.19 -18.58
N THR A 42 -10.20 0.91 -19.32
CA THR A 42 -8.88 1.43 -19.69
C THR A 42 -8.22 2.26 -18.61
N VAL A 43 -9.00 2.93 -17.78
CA VAL A 43 -8.52 3.94 -16.80
C VAL A 43 -7.68 5.04 -17.49
N ASP A 44 -7.95 5.31 -18.76
CA ASP A 44 -7.36 6.45 -19.46
C ASP A 44 -7.99 7.77 -18.97
N ALA A 45 -7.54 8.91 -19.50
CA ALA A 45 -8.05 10.22 -19.09
C ALA A 45 -9.57 10.41 -19.30
N LYS A 46 -10.18 9.59 -20.17
CA LYS A 46 -11.63 9.62 -20.46
C LYS A 46 -12.41 8.52 -19.76
N ASP A 47 -11.72 7.67 -19.01
CA ASP A 47 -12.29 6.46 -18.40
C ASP A 47 -13.02 5.57 -19.41
N SER A 48 -12.38 5.35 -20.55
CA SER A 48 -12.96 4.67 -21.71
C SER A 48 -13.16 3.19 -21.43
N ILE A 49 -14.19 2.62 -22.06
CA ILE A 49 -14.47 1.16 -22.03
C ILE A 49 -14.30 0.63 -23.46
N ALA A 50 -13.51 -0.44 -23.60
CA ALA A 50 -13.29 -1.17 -24.85
C ALA A 50 -13.76 -2.63 -24.72
N GLU A 51 -13.63 -3.40 -25.81
CA GLU A 51 -14.03 -4.82 -25.89
C GLU A 51 -12.85 -5.76 -26.06
N ALA A 52 -11.70 -5.20 -26.54
CA ALA A 52 -10.52 -5.96 -26.90
C ALA A 52 -9.25 -5.12 -26.80
N LEU A 53 -8.12 -5.79 -26.68
CA LEU A 53 -6.79 -5.19 -26.81
C LEU A 53 -5.81 -6.18 -27.48
N ALA A 54 -4.78 -5.64 -28.15
CA ALA A 54 -3.69 -6.42 -28.74
C ALA A 54 -2.35 -6.01 -28.13
N ILE A 55 -1.48 -7.00 -27.96
CA ILE A 55 -0.17 -6.88 -27.30
C ILE A 55 0.92 -7.40 -28.23
N SER A 56 1.98 -6.61 -28.39
CA SER A 56 3.19 -7.02 -29.12
C SER A 56 4.43 -6.59 -28.32
N ALA A 57 5.41 -7.46 -28.23
CA ALA A 57 6.65 -7.24 -27.47
C ALA A 57 6.42 -6.71 -26.05
N GLY A 58 5.36 -7.23 -25.39
CA GLY A 58 5.00 -6.86 -24.02
C GLY A 58 4.29 -5.51 -23.85
N ARG A 59 3.99 -4.81 -24.97
CA ARG A 59 3.32 -3.51 -24.96
C ARG A 59 1.95 -3.59 -25.65
N ILE A 60 1.03 -2.76 -25.21
CA ILE A 60 -0.28 -2.60 -25.81
C ILE A 60 -0.11 -1.89 -27.16
N VAL A 61 -0.57 -2.49 -28.24
CA VAL A 61 -0.52 -1.93 -29.60
C VAL A 61 -1.89 -1.54 -30.14
N PHE A 62 -2.96 -2.01 -29.48
CA PHE A 62 -4.34 -1.67 -29.81
C PHE A 62 -5.24 -1.80 -28.59
N VAL A 63 -6.21 -0.89 -28.46
CA VAL A 63 -7.35 -0.97 -27.55
C VAL A 63 -8.58 -0.49 -28.29
N GLY A 64 -9.69 -1.24 -28.29
CA GLY A 64 -10.90 -0.86 -29.00
C GLY A 64 -11.93 -1.98 -29.14
N ARG A 65 -12.64 -2.02 -30.28
CA ARG A 65 -13.71 -3.00 -30.52
C ARG A 65 -13.16 -4.34 -31.01
N ASN A 66 -13.89 -5.41 -30.74
CA ASN A 66 -13.57 -6.77 -31.18
C ASN A 66 -13.29 -6.87 -32.68
N ASN A 67 -14.12 -6.25 -33.50
CA ASN A 67 -13.97 -6.30 -34.97
C ASN A 67 -12.64 -5.68 -35.43
N ASP A 68 -12.19 -4.63 -34.78
CA ASP A 68 -10.95 -3.95 -35.11
C ASP A 68 -9.72 -4.72 -34.61
N ALA A 69 -9.84 -5.42 -33.46
CA ALA A 69 -8.79 -6.26 -32.89
C ALA A 69 -8.43 -7.44 -33.81
N ARG A 70 -9.36 -7.94 -34.61
CA ARG A 70 -9.14 -9.06 -35.56
C ARG A 70 -7.99 -8.80 -36.55
N ARG A 71 -7.71 -7.52 -36.87
CA ARG A 71 -6.61 -7.13 -37.78
C ARG A 71 -5.22 -7.44 -37.24
N TYR A 72 -5.10 -7.64 -35.93
CA TYR A 72 -3.84 -7.96 -35.23
C TYR A 72 -3.64 -9.47 -35.06
N ILE A 73 -4.59 -10.31 -35.52
CA ILE A 73 -4.52 -11.76 -35.40
C ILE A 73 -3.80 -12.33 -36.63
N GLY A 74 -2.68 -12.97 -36.42
CA GLY A 74 -1.95 -13.75 -37.42
C GLY A 74 -1.76 -15.19 -36.97
N GLU A 75 -1.07 -15.99 -37.77
CA GLU A 75 -0.89 -17.45 -37.53
C GLU A 75 -0.28 -17.78 -36.14
N ARG A 76 0.59 -16.92 -35.62
CA ARG A 76 1.27 -17.11 -34.31
C ARG A 76 0.66 -16.33 -33.18
N THR A 77 -0.40 -15.59 -33.41
CA THR A 77 -1.07 -14.78 -32.38
C THR A 77 -1.84 -15.67 -31.43
N GLN A 78 -1.52 -15.60 -30.14
CA GLN A 78 -2.36 -16.19 -29.11
C GLN A 78 -3.62 -15.36 -28.96
N VAL A 79 -4.81 -15.99 -29.05
CA VAL A 79 -6.09 -15.31 -28.82
C VAL A 79 -6.70 -15.82 -27.53
N ILE A 80 -6.99 -14.94 -26.60
CA ILE A 80 -7.68 -15.22 -25.35
C ILE A 80 -9.10 -14.65 -25.44
N ASP A 81 -10.08 -15.53 -25.43
CA ASP A 81 -11.50 -15.18 -25.33
C ASP A 81 -11.84 -14.89 -23.87
N LEU A 82 -12.12 -13.65 -23.54
CA LEU A 82 -12.51 -13.21 -22.20
C LEU A 82 -13.90 -13.68 -21.76
N ARG A 83 -14.77 -14.11 -22.70
CA ARG A 83 -16.10 -14.65 -22.41
C ARG A 83 -16.92 -13.74 -21.49
N GLY A 84 -16.86 -12.44 -21.71
CA GLY A 84 -17.56 -11.44 -20.90
C GLY A 84 -16.85 -11.07 -19.58
N MET A 85 -15.69 -11.65 -19.27
CA MET A 85 -14.86 -11.22 -18.13
C MET A 85 -14.36 -9.78 -18.32
N CYS A 86 -13.94 -9.16 -17.22
CA CYS A 86 -13.48 -7.78 -17.19
C CYS A 86 -11.95 -7.69 -17.09
N ALA A 87 -11.32 -6.94 -17.99
CA ALA A 87 -9.90 -6.61 -17.93
C ALA A 87 -9.70 -5.18 -17.45
N THR A 88 -8.78 -4.97 -16.50
CA THR A 88 -8.36 -3.67 -15.97
C THR A 88 -6.84 -3.54 -16.09
N PRO A 89 -6.26 -2.33 -15.91
CA PRO A 89 -4.86 -2.23 -15.56
C PRO A 89 -4.57 -3.12 -14.35
N GLY A 90 -3.38 -3.70 -14.29
CA GLY A 90 -2.94 -4.40 -13.10
C GLY A 90 -2.99 -3.49 -11.88
N LEU A 91 -3.48 -3.99 -10.75
CA LEU A 91 -3.61 -3.20 -9.54
C LEU A 91 -2.24 -2.94 -8.91
N ILE A 92 -2.12 -1.81 -8.24
CA ILE A 92 -0.89 -1.33 -7.61
C ILE A 92 -1.15 -1.14 -6.11
N ASP A 93 -0.26 -1.67 -5.27
CA ASP A 93 -0.21 -1.37 -3.84
C ASP A 93 0.90 -0.34 -3.57
N ALA A 94 0.49 0.87 -3.24
CA ALA A 94 1.44 1.97 -3.02
C ALA A 94 2.15 1.91 -1.67
N HIS A 95 1.83 0.95 -0.81
CA HIS A 95 2.48 0.80 0.50
C HIS A 95 2.31 -0.61 1.06
N CYS A 96 3.37 -1.38 1.06
CA CYS A 96 3.40 -2.71 1.68
C CYS A 96 4.79 -3.03 2.24
N HIS A 97 4.88 -4.15 2.97
CA HIS A 97 6.11 -4.73 3.46
C HIS A 97 6.22 -6.19 3.02
N PHE A 98 7.31 -6.58 2.37
CA PHE A 98 7.59 -7.99 2.08
C PHE A 98 8.20 -8.66 3.32
N SER A 99 7.40 -8.80 4.37
CA SER A 99 7.86 -9.27 5.67
C SER A 99 6.93 -10.36 6.22
N GLU A 100 6.96 -11.53 5.64
CA GLU A 100 6.39 -12.72 6.29
C GLU A 100 7.50 -13.59 6.87
N SER A 101 7.29 -14.11 8.06
CA SER A 101 8.12 -15.15 8.65
C SER A 101 7.28 -16.42 8.80
N ALA A 102 7.66 -17.47 8.08
CA ALA A 102 7.03 -18.77 8.21
C ALA A 102 7.28 -19.43 9.59
N ASP A 103 8.24 -18.89 10.35
CA ASP A 103 8.70 -19.43 11.61
C ASP A 103 8.08 -18.73 12.84
N GLN A 104 7.00 -17.99 12.65
CA GLN A 104 6.27 -17.30 13.72
C GLN A 104 4.81 -17.77 13.81
N LEU A 105 4.27 -17.77 15.02
CA LEU A 105 2.86 -18.05 15.27
C LEU A 105 2.00 -16.95 14.63
N ASN A 106 1.14 -17.32 13.69
CA ASN A 106 0.18 -16.40 13.10
C ASN A 106 -1.08 -16.30 13.97
N LEU A 107 -1.37 -15.11 14.46
CA LEU A 107 -2.55 -14.77 15.27
C LEU A 107 -3.56 -13.88 14.50
N GLY A 108 -3.32 -13.62 13.22
CA GLY A 108 -4.25 -12.92 12.33
C GLY A 108 -5.38 -13.80 11.76
N ASP A 109 -5.47 -15.04 12.22
CA ASP A 109 -6.48 -16.01 11.79
C ASP A 109 -7.90 -15.52 12.19
N PRO A 110 -8.86 -15.43 11.25
CA PRO A 110 -10.23 -15.03 11.52
C PRO A 110 -10.97 -15.94 12.52
N GLU A 111 -10.47 -17.13 12.83
CA GLU A 111 -11.04 -18.03 13.84
C GLU A 111 -10.73 -17.59 15.27
N ILE A 112 -9.72 -16.73 15.49
CA ILE A 112 -9.41 -16.16 16.81
C ILE A 112 -10.45 -15.10 17.14
N LYS A 113 -11.29 -15.36 18.17
CA LYS A 113 -12.40 -14.50 18.57
C LYS A 113 -12.24 -13.90 19.97
N ASN A 114 -11.40 -14.45 20.80
CA ASN A 114 -11.23 -14.04 22.19
C ASN A 114 -9.81 -14.38 22.68
N ILE A 115 -9.45 -13.90 23.88
CA ILE A 115 -8.14 -14.13 24.48
C ILE A 115 -7.91 -15.63 24.78
N ALA A 116 -8.94 -16.40 25.08
CA ALA A 116 -8.80 -17.84 25.31
C ALA A 116 -8.33 -18.58 24.03
N ASP A 117 -8.79 -18.16 22.85
CA ASP A 117 -8.31 -18.71 21.58
C ASP A 117 -6.82 -18.40 21.36
N VAL A 118 -6.38 -17.18 21.71
CA VAL A 118 -4.97 -16.79 21.67
C VAL A 118 -4.14 -17.68 22.60
N ILE A 119 -4.58 -17.84 23.86
CA ILE A 119 -3.93 -18.69 24.86
C ILE A 119 -3.79 -20.12 24.34
N ALA A 120 -4.86 -20.69 23.76
CA ALA A 120 -4.84 -22.03 23.21
C ALA A 120 -3.82 -22.19 22.06
N LYS A 121 -3.75 -21.21 21.14
CA LYS A 121 -2.78 -21.23 20.03
C LYS A 121 -1.35 -21.06 20.52
N VAL A 122 -1.09 -20.16 21.48
CA VAL A 122 0.24 -19.96 22.09
C VAL A 122 0.69 -21.22 22.78
N LYS A 123 -0.19 -21.85 23.59
CA LYS A 123 0.10 -23.12 24.26
C LYS A 123 0.44 -24.23 23.27
N ALA A 124 -0.39 -24.44 22.27
CA ALA A 124 -0.15 -25.46 21.24
C ALA A 124 1.14 -25.23 20.44
N TRP A 125 1.61 -23.98 20.34
CA TRP A 125 2.91 -23.66 19.75
C TRP A 125 4.05 -23.93 20.72
N ALA A 126 3.94 -23.51 21.97
CA ALA A 126 4.93 -23.74 23.03
C ALA A 126 5.18 -25.25 23.26
N ASP A 127 4.13 -26.06 23.29
CA ASP A 127 4.23 -27.52 23.49
C ASP A 127 5.09 -28.24 22.42
N ARG A 128 5.42 -27.57 21.31
CA ARG A 128 6.28 -28.09 20.22
C ARG A 128 7.74 -27.67 20.35
N LEU A 129 8.03 -26.74 21.24
CA LEU A 129 9.35 -26.14 21.41
C LEU A 129 10.07 -26.78 22.61
N PRO A 130 11.41 -26.89 22.56
CA PRO A 130 12.18 -27.20 23.76
C PRO A 130 11.94 -26.17 24.86
N ALA A 131 11.90 -26.62 26.11
CA ALA A 131 11.68 -25.74 27.27
C ALA A 131 12.67 -24.56 27.29
N GLY A 132 12.17 -23.36 27.59
CA GLY A 132 12.93 -22.12 27.61
C GLY A 132 13.14 -21.47 26.24
N GLU A 133 12.74 -22.08 25.14
CA GLU A 133 12.77 -21.42 23.82
C GLU A 133 11.68 -20.34 23.68
N TRP A 134 12.01 -19.30 22.91
CA TRP A 134 11.09 -18.19 22.68
C TRP A 134 9.90 -18.57 21.80
N VAL A 135 8.70 -18.27 22.28
CA VAL A 135 7.48 -18.24 21.47
C VAL A 135 7.35 -16.84 20.87
N ARG A 136 7.34 -16.76 19.54
CA ARG A 136 7.11 -15.52 18.78
C ARG A 136 5.88 -15.64 17.93
N GLY A 137 5.09 -14.59 17.90
CA GLY A 137 3.88 -14.54 17.09
C GLY A 137 3.54 -13.11 16.68
N SER A 138 2.63 -12.99 15.72
CA SER A 138 2.16 -11.69 15.24
C SER A 138 0.74 -11.78 14.69
N GLY A 139 0.10 -10.61 14.54
CA GLY A 139 -1.18 -10.51 13.85
C GLY A 139 -2.42 -10.44 14.74
N TRP A 140 -2.27 -10.49 16.08
CA TRP A 140 -3.39 -10.25 16.99
C TRP A 140 -3.88 -8.80 16.93
N ASP A 141 -5.16 -8.57 17.25
CA ASP A 141 -5.83 -7.27 17.22
C ASP A 141 -6.96 -7.28 18.25
N GLU A 142 -6.89 -6.43 19.27
CA GLU A 142 -7.88 -6.37 20.35
C GLU A 142 -9.28 -5.98 19.85
N GLY A 143 -9.40 -5.25 18.77
CA GLY A 143 -10.69 -4.92 18.15
C GLY A 143 -11.46 -6.14 17.64
N LYS A 144 -10.76 -7.25 17.38
CA LYS A 144 -11.34 -8.53 16.95
C LYS A 144 -11.63 -9.48 18.12
N LEU A 145 -11.06 -9.21 19.31
CA LEU A 145 -11.25 -10.03 20.49
C LEU A 145 -12.53 -9.61 21.24
N ALA A 146 -13.28 -10.57 21.74
CA ALA A 146 -14.53 -10.33 22.49
C ALA A 146 -14.30 -9.43 23.70
N GLU A 147 -13.15 -9.54 24.36
CA GLU A 147 -12.78 -8.76 25.55
C GLU A 147 -12.42 -7.32 25.23
N ARG A 148 -12.08 -6.99 23.98
CA ARG A 148 -11.71 -5.64 23.49
C ARG A 148 -10.67 -4.93 24.35
N ARG A 149 -9.71 -5.68 24.84
CA ARG A 149 -8.58 -5.19 25.61
C ARG A 149 -7.29 -5.79 25.11
N TYR A 150 -6.19 -5.17 25.45
CA TYR A 150 -4.89 -5.76 25.21
C TYR A 150 -4.75 -7.12 25.91
N ILE A 151 -4.05 -8.05 25.24
CA ILE A 151 -3.49 -9.23 25.87
C ILE A 151 -2.45 -8.74 26.88
N THR A 152 -2.33 -9.40 28.03
CA THR A 152 -1.39 -9.03 29.09
C THR A 152 -0.38 -10.14 29.37
N ALA A 153 0.68 -9.82 30.10
CA ALA A 153 1.63 -10.82 30.59
C ALA A 153 0.93 -11.96 31.34
N ALA A 154 -0.01 -11.63 32.21
CA ALA A 154 -0.78 -12.62 32.98
C ALA A 154 -1.66 -13.56 32.12
N ASP A 155 -2.13 -13.10 30.94
CA ASP A 155 -2.84 -13.97 30.01
C ASP A 155 -1.85 -14.97 29.38
N LEU A 156 -0.67 -14.52 28.97
CA LEU A 156 0.35 -15.35 28.33
C LEU A 156 1.07 -16.30 29.29
N ASP A 157 1.18 -15.93 30.57
CA ASP A 157 1.74 -16.82 31.62
C ASP A 157 0.90 -18.10 31.78
N LYS A 158 -0.42 -18.01 31.56
CA LYS A 158 -1.33 -19.19 31.55
C LYS A 158 -1.06 -20.12 30.37
N ALA A 159 -0.61 -19.55 29.23
CA ALA A 159 -0.38 -20.30 28.01
C ALA A 159 0.98 -21.02 28.02
N ALA A 160 2.03 -20.35 28.47
CA ALA A 160 3.41 -20.80 28.32
C ALA A 160 4.29 -20.28 29.49
N PRO A 161 4.11 -20.79 30.73
CA PRO A 161 4.87 -20.32 31.88
C PRO A 161 6.38 -20.59 31.80
N ASP A 162 6.78 -21.66 31.10
CA ASP A 162 8.16 -22.10 30.98
C ASP A 162 8.85 -21.59 29.70
N HIS A 163 8.17 -20.78 28.90
CA HIS A 163 8.65 -20.20 27.67
C HIS A 163 8.58 -18.68 27.71
N PRO A 164 9.63 -17.93 27.34
CA PRO A 164 9.49 -16.50 27.10
C PRO A 164 8.64 -16.28 25.84
N VAL A 165 7.59 -15.45 25.97
CA VAL A 165 6.64 -15.15 24.89
C VAL A 165 6.71 -13.69 24.50
N TYR A 166 6.74 -13.38 23.20
CA TYR A 166 6.51 -12.04 22.67
C TYR A 166 5.63 -12.09 21.43
N LEU A 167 4.46 -11.45 21.52
CA LEU A 167 3.47 -11.40 20.45
C LEU A 167 3.34 -9.97 19.93
N THR A 168 3.69 -9.75 18.67
CA THR A 168 3.56 -8.44 18.02
C THR A 168 2.11 -8.24 17.53
N HIS A 169 1.55 -7.08 17.80
CA HIS A 169 0.25 -6.68 17.27
C HIS A 169 0.28 -6.57 15.74
N THR A 170 -0.88 -6.71 15.09
CA THR A 170 -0.98 -6.67 13.61
C THR A 170 -0.38 -5.41 13.00
N THR A 171 -0.45 -4.25 13.68
CA THR A 171 0.15 -2.99 13.19
C THR A 171 1.67 -2.92 13.30
N GLY A 172 2.31 -3.84 14.05
CA GLY A 172 3.77 -3.81 14.27
C GLY A 172 4.26 -2.76 15.27
N HIS A 173 3.39 -1.85 15.76
CA HIS A 173 3.76 -0.73 16.64
C HIS A 173 3.77 -1.06 18.13
N TYR A 174 3.24 -2.20 18.52
CA TYR A 174 3.27 -2.69 19.90
C TYR A 174 3.21 -4.20 19.94
N GLY A 175 3.55 -4.73 21.09
CA GLY A 175 3.49 -6.16 21.35
C GLY A 175 3.32 -6.43 22.83
N VAL A 176 3.13 -7.70 23.18
CA VAL A 176 2.96 -8.14 24.55
C VAL A 176 3.98 -9.22 24.89
N ALA A 177 4.69 -9.02 26.02
CA ALA A 177 5.63 -9.95 26.60
C ALA A 177 4.96 -10.65 27.81
N ASN A 178 5.23 -11.94 28.01
CA ASN A 178 4.88 -12.60 29.27
C ASN A 178 5.87 -12.25 30.39
N SER A 179 5.56 -12.63 31.63
CA SER A 179 6.39 -12.33 32.80
C SER A 179 7.82 -12.87 32.68
N LEU A 180 8.01 -14.05 32.08
CA LEU A 180 9.33 -14.62 31.85
C LEU A 180 10.14 -13.81 30.83
N ALA A 181 9.51 -13.35 29.74
CA ALA A 181 10.16 -12.49 28.75
C ALA A 181 10.56 -11.14 29.34
N LEU A 182 9.71 -10.49 30.14
CA LEU A 182 10.03 -9.26 30.88
C LEU A 182 11.22 -9.46 31.79
N LYS A 183 11.21 -10.53 32.61
CA LYS A 183 12.30 -10.88 33.51
C LYS A 183 13.64 -11.09 32.78
N LEU A 184 13.64 -11.88 31.72
CA LEU A 184 14.85 -12.14 30.91
C LEU A 184 15.37 -10.87 30.22
N SER A 185 14.48 -9.92 29.94
CA SER A 185 14.83 -8.63 29.32
C SER A 185 15.23 -7.56 30.34
N GLY A 186 15.09 -7.82 31.64
CA GLY A 186 15.39 -6.89 32.72
C GLY A 186 14.40 -5.72 32.80
N VAL A 187 13.17 -5.91 32.32
CA VAL A 187 12.10 -4.89 32.38
C VAL A 187 11.36 -5.04 33.69
N THR A 188 11.39 -3.99 34.52
CA THR A 188 10.78 -3.92 35.84
C THR A 188 9.95 -2.65 35.99
N LYS A 189 9.35 -2.43 37.15
CA LYS A 189 8.62 -1.19 37.44
C LYS A 189 9.53 0.05 37.49
N GLU A 190 10.82 -0.13 37.74
CA GLU A 190 11.82 0.93 37.77
C GLU A 190 12.40 1.25 36.37
N THR A 191 12.13 0.41 35.36
CA THR A 191 12.63 0.63 34.00
C THR A 191 11.95 1.87 33.42
N PRO A 192 12.69 2.91 33.01
CA PRO A 192 12.07 4.11 32.43
C PRO A 192 11.54 3.83 31.01
N ASP A 193 10.56 4.58 30.61
CA ASP A 193 10.12 4.61 29.22
C ASP A 193 11.24 5.17 28.33
N PRO A 194 11.57 4.51 27.21
CA PRO A 194 12.56 5.05 26.29
C PRO A 194 11.96 6.23 25.49
N PRO A 195 12.78 7.18 25.01
CA PRO A 195 12.32 8.24 24.14
C PRO A 195 11.57 7.68 22.92
N GLY A 196 10.31 8.11 22.71
CA GLY A 196 9.44 7.59 21.64
C GLY A 196 8.95 6.15 21.89
N GLY A 197 8.77 5.74 23.14
CA GLY A 197 8.18 4.45 23.49
C GLY A 197 7.55 4.45 24.87
N THR A 198 6.59 3.56 25.11
CA THR A 198 5.85 3.44 26.36
C THR A 198 5.78 1.99 26.84
N ILE A 199 6.08 1.76 28.11
CA ILE A 199 5.83 0.52 28.83
C ILE A 199 4.47 0.68 29.53
N ASP A 200 3.44 -0.04 29.09
CA ASP A 200 2.13 0.00 29.77
C ASP A 200 2.26 -0.61 31.18
N ARG A 201 1.71 0.09 32.18
CA ARG A 201 1.80 -0.28 33.60
C ARG A 201 0.41 -0.41 34.22
N ASP A 202 0.34 -1.27 35.22
CA ASP A 202 -0.84 -1.35 36.09
C ASP A 202 -0.87 -0.18 37.11
N LYS A 203 -1.91 -0.14 37.94
CA LYS A 203 -2.07 0.88 39.00
C LYS A 203 -0.95 0.88 40.05
N ASP A 204 -0.21 -0.23 40.18
CA ASP A 204 0.86 -0.40 41.15
C ASP A 204 2.25 -0.14 40.50
N GLY A 205 2.25 0.28 39.22
CA GLY A 205 3.43 0.62 38.42
C GLY A 205 4.14 -0.59 37.78
N ASN A 206 3.60 -1.80 37.91
CA ASN A 206 4.20 -2.98 37.30
C ASN A 206 3.92 -3.03 35.79
N PRO A 207 4.89 -3.44 34.94
CA PRO A 207 4.64 -3.65 33.53
C PRO A 207 3.55 -4.68 33.28
N THR A 208 2.53 -4.31 32.48
CA THR A 208 1.45 -5.22 32.08
C THR A 208 1.88 -6.25 31.02
N GLY A 209 3.07 -6.08 30.47
CA GLY A 209 3.61 -6.82 29.32
C GLY A 209 3.47 -6.07 28.01
N VAL A 210 2.59 -5.09 27.90
CA VAL A 210 2.38 -4.32 26.67
C VAL A 210 3.50 -3.30 26.49
N MET A 211 4.21 -3.41 25.35
CA MET A 211 5.36 -2.60 24.98
C MET A 211 5.04 -1.87 23.68
N LYS A 212 5.01 -0.52 23.71
CA LYS A 212 4.63 0.31 22.56
C LYS A 212 5.85 0.98 21.94
N GLU A 213 5.87 1.07 20.63
CA GLU A 213 6.90 1.72 19.82
C GLU A 213 8.32 1.27 20.25
N ARG A 214 9.20 2.20 20.56
CA ARG A 214 10.59 1.89 20.96
C ARG A 214 10.72 1.05 22.23
N ALA A 215 9.70 1.02 23.09
CA ALA A 215 9.72 0.14 24.25
C ALA A 215 9.77 -1.35 23.84
N SER A 216 9.25 -1.72 22.67
CA SER A 216 9.37 -3.08 22.12
C SER A 216 10.81 -3.54 21.97
N SER A 217 11.76 -2.63 21.74
CA SER A 217 13.19 -2.93 21.62
C SER A 217 13.85 -3.34 22.95
N LEU A 218 13.22 -3.06 24.09
CA LEU A 218 13.70 -3.50 25.41
C LEU A 218 13.54 -5.01 25.58
N ILE A 219 12.60 -5.63 24.87
CA ILE A 219 12.41 -7.07 24.91
C ILE A 219 13.52 -7.75 24.13
N ARG A 220 14.44 -8.35 24.89
CA ARG A 220 15.57 -9.10 24.34
C ARG A 220 15.11 -10.45 23.78
N ALA A 221 14.27 -10.40 22.76
CA ALA A 221 13.84 -11.60 22.04
C ALA A 221 15.03 -12.19 21.24
N GLY A 222 16.15 -12.42 21.94
CA GLY A 222 17.33 -13.10 21.41
C GLY A 222 17.83 -12.55 20.07
N SER A 223 18.57 -11.45 20.09
CA SER A 223 19.40 -11.02 18.95
C SER A 223 20.54 -12.02 18.64
N GLY A 224 20.65 -13.11 19.38
CA GLY A 224 21.65 -14.17 19.27
C GLY A 224 21.13 -15.58 19.52
N GLY A 225 19.87 -15.75 19.93
CA GLY A 225 19.28 -17.08 20.06
C GLY A 225 18.76 -17.56 18.71
N ARG A 226 19.24 -18.67 18.21
CA ARG A 226 18.57 -19.48 17.17
C ARG A 226 17.16 -19.72 17.69
N GLY A 227 16.20 -18.87 17.28
CA GLY A 227 14.78 -19.10 17.55
C GLY A 227 14.49 -20.51 17.09
N GLY A 228 13.89 -21.31 17.98
CA GLY A 228 13.68 -22.72 17.76
C GLY A 228 13.17 -23.00 16.36
N THR A 229 14.04 -23.50 15.54
CA THR A 229 13.67 -23.99 14.23
C THR A 229 12.88 -25.25 14.48
N THR A 230 11.60 -25.26 14.13
CA THR A 230 10.74 -26.46 14.11
C THR A 230 11.28 -27.52 13.15
N GLY A 231 12.59 -27.73 13.04
CA GLY A 231 13.25 -28.69 12.16
C GLY A 231 13.03 -28.43 10.65
N ARG A 232 12.33 -27.35 10.28
CA ARG A 232 12.16 -26.94 8.88
C ARG A 232 13.34 -26.08 8.43
N PRO A 233 13.89 -26.29 7.22
CA PRO A 233 14.89 -25.40 6.65
C PRO A 233 14.34 -23.96 6.66
N ARG A 234 15.11 -23.02 7.19
CA ARG A 234 14.75 -21.59 7.15
C ARG A 234 14.55 -21.19 5.68
N GLN A 235 13.35 -20.77 5.31
CA GLN A 235 13.10 -20.25 3.96
C GLN A 235 14.06 -19.09 3.69
N SER A 236 14.69 -19.10 2.52
CA SER A 236 15.56 -18.01 2.12
C SER A 236 14.73 -16.72 1.94
N GLN A 237 15.35 -15.56 2.13
CA GLN A 237 14.69 -14.27 1.87
C GLN A 237 14.19 -14.20 0.42
N SER A 238 14.93 -14.77 -0.52
CA SER A 238 14.55 -14.86 -1.93
C SER A 238 13.27 -15.67 -2.13
N ASP A 239 13.17 -16.86 -1.51
CA ASP A 239 11.97 -17.71 -1.62
C ASP A 239 10.74 -17.02 -1.05
N ASN A 240 10.91 -16.32 0.08
CA ASN A 240 9.83 -15.56 0.69
C ASN A 240 9.32 -14.44 -0.23
N ILE A 241 10.24 -13.65 -0.82
CA ILE A 241 9.90 -12.60 -1.78
C ILE A 241 9.14 -13.19 -2.98
N LEU A 242 9.63 -14.29 -3.56
CA LEU A 242 8.98 -14.92 -4.72
C LEU A 242 7.58 -15.45 -4.38
N ARG A 243 7.40 -16.02 -3.19
CA ARG A 243 6.09 -16.50 -2.73
C ARG A 243 5.09 -15.34 -2.59
N ILE A 244 5.53 -14.21 -2.02
CA ILE A 244 4.69 -13.01 -1.87
C ILE A 244 4.34 -12.45 -3.26
N MET A 245 5.30 -12.34 -4.19
CA MET A 245 5.03 -11.91 -5.57
C MET A 245 3.98 -12.79 -6.26
N GLN A 246 4.07 -14.12 -6.09
CA GLN A 246 3.04 -15.04 -6.60
C GLN A 246 1.67 -14.81 -5.97
N GLY A 247 1.64 -14.47 -4.67
CA GLY A 247 0.42 -14.06 -3.97
C GLY A 247 -0.19 -12.81 -4.59
N PHE A 248 0.59 -11.78 -4.83
CA PHE A 248 0.15 -10.56 -5.49
C PHE A 248 -0.41 -10.82 -6.89
N ASN A 249 0.25 -11.66 -7.69
CA ASN A 249 -0.25 -12.00 -9.01
C ASN A 249 -1.60 -12.72 -8.97
N ARG A 250 -1.88 -13.57 -7.96
CA ARG A 250 -3.19 -14.21 -7.78
C ARG A 250 -4.31 -13.21 -7.49
N GLU A 251 -3.97 -12.02 -7.02
CA GLU A 251 -4.89 -10.94 -6.69
C GLU A 251 -4.89 -9.80 -7.73
N GLY A 252 -4.36 -10.05 -8.94
CA GLY A 252 -4.38 -9.07 -10.04
C GLY A 252 -3.41 -7.91 -9.85
N MET A 253 -2.46 -8.02 -8.94
CA MET A 253 -1.51 -6.96 -8.63
C MET A 253 -0.25 -7.11 -9.47
N THR A 254 0.19 -6.00 -10.07
CA THR A 254 1.33 -5.96 -11.00
C THR A 254 2.47 -5.06 -10.53
N ALA A 255 2.21 -4.17 -9.60
CA ALA A 255 3.22 -3.29 -9.02
C ALA A 255 2.97 -3.04 -7.54
N VAL A 256 4.04 -2.81 -6.79
CA VAL A 256 3.99 -2.52 -5.35
C VAL A 256 5.09 -1.56 -4.93
N LYS A 257 4.87 -0.85 -3.81
CA LYS A 257 5.91 -0.11 -3.11
C LYS A 257 6.27 -0.85 -1.82
N ASP A 258 7.48 -1.44 -1.78
CA ASP A 258 8.04 -2.05 -0.57
C ASP A 258 8.84 -1.01 0.21
N VAL A 259 8.40 -0.73 1.42
CA VAL A 259 8.92 0.38 2.23
C VAL A 259 9.78 -0.09 3.41
N SER A 260 10.60 0.81 3.95
CA SER A 260 11.51 0.56 5.06
C SER A 260 12.53 -0.56 4.79
N ILE A 261 12.93 -0.74 3.54
CA ILE A 261 13.95 -1.71 3.21
C ILE A 261 15.36 -1.21 3.59
N ASN A 262 16.29 -2.14 3.65
CA ASN A 262 17.72 -1.87 3.80
C ASN A 262 18.49 -2.26 2.53
N PRO A 263 19.77 -1.86 2.39
CA PRO A 263 20.61 -2.20 1.23
C PRO A 263 20.74 -3.70 0.98
N GLY A 264 20.75 -4.52 2.04
CA GLY A 264 20.83 -5.99 1.93
C GLY A 264 19.59 -6.56 1.22
N LYS A 265 18.39 -6.11 1.59
CA LYS A 265 17.14 -6.53 0.93
C LYS A 265 17.11 -6.08 -0.54
N PHE A 266 17.59 -4.87 -0.83
CA PHE A 266 17.68 -4.39 -2.21
C PHE A 266 18.64 -5.25 -3.06
N SER A 267 19.74 -5.74 -2.48
CA SER A 267 20.65 -6.66 -3.17
C SER A 267 19.98 -7.99 -3.52
N VAL A 268 19.07 -8.49 -2.66
CA VAL A 268 18.27 -9.69 -2.98
C VAL A 268 17.31 -9.41 -4.15
N TYR A 269 16.67 -8.23 -4.17
CA TYR A 269 15.84 -7.85 -5.32
C TYR A 269 16.66 -7.79 -6.62
N ARG A 270 17.85 -7.20 -6.60
CA ARG A 270 18.72 -7.17 -7.77
C ARG A 270 19.08 -8.58 -8.27
N GLN A 271 19.47 -9.46 -7.36
CA GLN A 271 19.74 -10.86 -7.70
C GLN A 271 18.54 -11.52 -8.39
N LEU A 272 17.34 -11.40 -7.82
CA LEU A 272 16.12 -11.97 -8.40
C LEU A 272 15.77 -11.36 -9.76
N LEU A 273 16.04 -10.07 -9.96
CA LEU A 273 15.88 -9.40 -11.25
C LEU A 273 16.84 -9.96 -12.30
N ASP A 274 18.13 -10.11 -11.97
CA ASP A 274 19.16 -10.67 -12.85
C ASP A 274 18.84 -12.14 -13.22
N GLU A 275 18.26 -12.90 -12.30
CA GLU A 275 17.73 -14.25 -12.50
C GLU A 275 16.41 -14.28 -13.30
N LYS A 276 15.87 -13.13 -13.71
CA LYS A 276 14.58 -12.98 -14.45
C LYS A 276 13.38 -13.60 -13.73
N LYS A 277 13.37 -13.54 -12.39
CA LYS A 277 12.31 -14.12 -11.53
C LYS A 277 11.23 -13.11 -11.13
N PHE A 278 11.36 -11.84 -11.54
CA PHE A 278 10.36 -10.82 -11.20
C PHE A 278 9.04 -11.06 -11.93
N THR A 279 7.97 -11.06 -11.15
CA THR A 279 6.60 -11.14 -11.64
C THR A 279 5.73 -10.00 -11.10
N VAL A 280 6.35 -9.01 -10.47
CA VAL A 280 5.73 -7.78 -9.93
C VAL A 280 6.76 -6.66 -10.04
N ARG A 281 6.35 -5.47 -10.41
CA ARG A 281 7.21 -4.28 -10.36
C ARG A 281 7.35 -3.82 -8.91
N VAL A 282 8.57 -3.54 -8.49
CA VAL A 282 8.87 -3.16 -7.10
C VAL A 282 9.52 -1.78 -7.07
N PHE A 283 8.82 -0.83 -6.46
CA PHE A 283 9.38 0.46 -6.05
C PHE A 283 9.82 0.34 -4.59
N THR A 284 11.00 0.83 -4.25
CA THR A 284 11.54 0.66 -2.89
C THR A 284 11.79 1.98 -2.20
N LEU A 285 11.39 2.09 -0.92
CA LEU A 285 11.82 3.15 -0.03
C LEU A 285 12.76 2.60 1.04
N TRP A 286 13.93 3.22 1.17
CA TRP A 286 14.96 2.77 2.10
C TRP A 286 14.82 3.48 3.43
N SER A 287 14.95 2.74 4.53
CA SER A 287 14.85 3.31 5.87
C SER A 287 15.92 4.38 6.10
N GLY A 288 15.50 5.62 6.35
CA GLY A 288 16.40 6.75 6.63
C GLY A 288 16.99 6.73 8.04
N GLY A 289 16.42 5.91 8.93
CA GLY A 289 16.80 5.89 10.36
C GLY A 289 16.32 7.15 11.09
N SER A 290 16.84 7.35 12.30
CA SER A 290 16.41 8.42 13.21
C SER A 290 17.45 9.51 13.46
N THR A 291 18.59 9.49 12.76
CA THR A 291 19.64 10.49 12.91
C THR A 291 20.05 11.08 11.56
N ILE A 292 20.69 12.23 11.58
CA ILE A 292 21.22 12.90 10.39
C ILE A 292 22.23 12.02 9.67
N GLU A 293 23.15 11.39 10.40
CA GLU A 293 24.18 10.52 9.84
C GLU A 293 23.58 9.27 9.17
N SER A 294 22.46 8.75 9.72
CA SER A 294 21.80 7.59 9.14
C SER A 294 21.18 7.92 7.77
N VAL A 295 20.47 9.06 7.67
CA VAL A 295 19.87 9.48 6.39
C VAL A 295 20.94 9.86 5.36
N GLN A 296 22.01 10.54 5.76
CA GLN A 296 23.12 10.89 4.85
C GLN A 296 23.77 9.65 4.25
N ARG A 297 23.96 8.60 5.04
CA ARG A 297 24.50 7.32 4.58
C ARG A 297 23.58 6.66 3.55
N ILE A 298 22.28 6.67 3.78
CA ILE A 298 21.28 6.13 2.83
C ILE A 298 21.23 6.97 1.55
N ILE A 299 21.24 8.30 1.67
CA ILE A 299 21.29 9.21 0.52
C ILE A 299 22.53 8.94 -0.35
N ALA A 300 23.70 8.76 0.27
CA ALA A 300 24.94 8.44 -0.45
C ALA A 300 24.79 7.15 -1.27
N GLN A 301 24.22 6.10 -0.70
CA GLN A 301 24.01 4.82 -1.39
C GLN A 301 22.95 4.93 -2.51
N LEU A 302 21.86 5.66 -2.29
CA LEU A 302 20.82 5.85 -3.31
C LEU A 302 21.34 6.67 -4.50
N LYS A 303 22.29 7.58 -4.28
CA LYS A 303 22.91 8.37 -5.38
C LYS A 303 23.69 7.53 -6.39
N GLU A 304 24.14 6.35 -6.00
CA GLU A 304 24.85 5.40 -6.89
C GLU A 304 23.90 4.57 -7.77
N LEU A 305 22.57 4.71 -7.57
CA LEU A 305 21.55 3.95 -8.30
C LEU A 305 20.79 4.84 -9.30
N PRO A 306 20.20 4.26 -10.36
CA PRO A 306 19.29 5.00 -11.22
C PRO A 306 18.13 5.60 -10.40
N ARG A 307 17.87 6.90 -10.59
CA ARG A 307 16.78 7.60 -9.89
C ARG A 307 15.50 7.52 -10.70
N PRO A 308 14.32 7.43 -10.03
CA PRO A 308 13.05 7.52 -10.75
C PRO A 308 12.94 8.78 -11.63
N PRO A 309 12.36 8.70 -12.83
CA PRO A 309 11.70 7.51 -13.41
C PRO A 309 12.63 6.45 -14.00
N GLN A 310 13.95 6.62 -13.94
CA GLN A 310 14.90 5.59 -14.36
C GLN A 310 14.82 4.37 -13.44
N SER A 311 14.96 3.19 -14.00
CA SER A 311 14.72 1.92 -13.32
C SER A 311 15.72 0.86 -13.75
N LEU A 312 15.75 -0.22 -13.01
CA LEU A 312 16.39 -1.47 -13.41
C LEU A 312 15.35 -2.39 -14.06
N GLY A 313 15.73 -3.09 -15.15
CA GLY A 313 14.89 -4.10 -15.79
C GLY A 313 13.59 -3.57 -16.40
N ASP A 314 13.62 -2.44 -17.11
CA ASP A 314 12.47 -1.82 -17.79
C ASP A 314 11.26 -1.60 -16.83
N GLY A 315 11.50 -0.90 -15.75
CA GLY A 315 10.47 -0.56 -14.75
C GLY A 315 10.16 -1.69 -13.76
N LEU A 316 10.94 -2.76 -13.72
CA LEU A 316 10.70 -3.84 -12.76
C LEU A 316 11.21 -3.55 -11.35
N LEU A 317 12.33 -2.81 -11.20
CA LEU A 317 12.88 -2.45 -9.90
C LEU A 317 13.33 -0.98 -9.87
N LEU A 318 12.81 -0.21 -8.91
CA LEU A 318 13.16 1.19 -8.70
C LEU A 318 13.70 1.41 -7.29
N ALA A 319 14.84 2.13 -7.21
CA ALA A 319 15.35 2.68 -5.94
C ALA A 319 14.70 4.06 -5.73
N GLY A 320 13.52 4.07 -5.09
CA GLY A 320 12.61 5.22 -5.11
C GLY A 320 13.07 6.39 -4.26
N GLY A 321 13.54 6.15 -3.04
CA GLY A 321 13.90 7.22 -2.11
C GLY A 321 13.97 6.77 -0.67
N VAL A 322 13.64 7.68 0.24
CA VAL A 322 13.82 7.51 1.69
C VAL A 322 12.48 7.36 2.41
N LYS A 323 12.36 6.39 3.30
CA LYS A 323 11.26 6.25 4.27
C LYS A 323 11.66 6.86 5.60
N LEU A 324 10.81 7.75 6.10
CA LEU A 324 10.92 8.36 7.43
C LEU A 324 9.65 8.07 8.26
N TYR A 325 9.75 8.27 9.56
CA TYR A 325 8.66 8.14 10.52
C TYR A 325 8.64 9.39 11.40
N ILE A 326 7.51 10.06 11.53
CA ILE A 326 7.37 11.22 12.42
C ILE A 326 6.63 10.86 13.71
N ASP A 327 5.74 9.86 13.68
CA ASP A 327 4.96 9.45 14.84
C ASP A 327 4.72 7.93 14.90
N GLY A 328 3.86 7.51 15.81
CA GLY A 328 3.43 6.14 16.01
C GLY A 328 2.11 5.80 15.30
N SER A 329 1.29 4.92 15.88
CA SER A 329 0.10 4.36 15.21
C SER A 329 -1.23 4.69 15.89
N GLY A 330 -2.32 4.61 15.10
CA GLY A 330 -3.68 4.72 15.61
C GLY A 330 -4.09 3.53 16.49
N GLY A 331 -3.57 2.32 16.20
CA GLY A 331 -3.85 1.14 17.02
C GLY A 331 -3.25 1.23 18.42
N ALA A 332 -2.01 1.69 18.54
CA ALA A 332 -1.33 1.88 19.83
C ALA A 332 -1.74 3.15 20.57
N ARG A 333 -2.49 4.07 19.95
CA ARG A 333 -2.73 5.45 20.41
C ARG A 333 -1.44 6.23 20.65
N THR A 334 -0.47 6.04 19.76
CA THR A 334 0.86 6.67 19.78
C THR A 334 1.07 7.66 18.63
N GLY A 335 0.15 7.71 17.65
CA GLY A 335 0.12 8.77 16.65
C GLY A 335 0.05 10.16 17.31
N TRP A 336 0.88 11.11 16.82
CA TRP A 336 1.04 12.42 17.46
C TRP A 336 -0.09 13.37 17.11
N MET A 337 -0.93 13.68 18.11
CA MET A 337 -2.19 14.41 18.00
C MET A 337 -2.12 15.78 18.67
N TYR A 338 -2.99 16.69 18.26
CA TYR A 338 -3.24 17.94 18.99
C TYR A 338 -4.04 17.70 20.26
N GLU A 339 -4.99 16.74 20.24
CA GLU A 339 -5.87 16.42 21.34
C GLU A 339 -5.65 14.99 21.84
N ASP A 340 -6.15 14.69 23.04
CA ASP A 340 -6.05 13.36 23.65
C ASP A 340 -6.73 12.29 22.82
N TRP A 341 -6.15 11.10 22.80
CA TRP A 341 -6.75 9.90 22.23
C TRP A 341 -8.00 9.45 22.98
N ASN A 342 -8.84 8.69 22.32
CA ASN A 342 -9.91 7.95 22.99
C ASN A 342 -9.44 6.55 23.40
N LYS A 343 -10.05 5.96 24.45
CA LYS A 343 -9.89 4.52 24.77
C LYS A 343 -10.92 3.67 24.04
N ASP A 344 -12.10 4.26 23.85
CA ASP A 344 -13.25 3.72 23.11
C ASP A 344 -14.14 4.90 22.67
N LEU A 345 -15.37 4.65 22.22
CA LEU A 345 -16.27 5.74 21.80
C LEU A 345 -16.76 6.63 22.94
N THR A 346 -16.59 6.23 24.20
CA THR A 346 -17.14 6.91 25.37
C THR A 346 -16.07 7.46 26.32
N GLY A 347 -14.86 6.92 26.27
CA GLY A 347 -13.74 7.26 27.14
C GLY A 347 -12.63 8.03 26.44
N THR A 348 -12.02 8.95 27.20
CA THR A 348 -10.80 9.66 26.77
C THR A 348 -9.58 9.02 27.42
N ASP A 349 -8.48 8.93 26.71
CA ASP A 349 -7.16 8.54 27.23
C ASP A 349 -6.45 9.81 27.71
N GLU A 350 -6.91 10.32 28.87
CA GLU A 350 -6.51 11.62 29.42
C GLU A 350 -4.98 11.77 29.47
N GLY A 351 -4.48 12.90 28.91
CA GLY A 351 -3.06 13.22 28.82
C GLY A 351 -2.30 12.47 27.70
N ASN A 352 -2.93 11.53 27.02
CA ASN A 352 -2.31 10.82 25.93
C ASN A 352 -2.61 11.48 24.57
N LYS A 353 -1.65 12.24 24.05
CA LYS A 353 -1.67 12.85 22.70
C LYS A 353 -0.78 12.11 21.71
N GLY A 354 -0.30 10.90 22.05
CA GLY A 354 0.79 10.29 21.32
C GLY A 354 2.08 11.12 21.39
N TYR A 355 3.03 10.80 20.55
CA TYR A 355 4.36 11.44 20.61
C TYR A 355 5.12 11.27 19.29
N PRO A 356 6.17 12.10 19.06
CA PRO A 356 7.07 11.89 17.93
C PRO A 356 7.81 10.54 18.02
N ALA A 357 8.04 9.87 16.90
CA ALA A 357 8.56 8.50 16.79
C ALA A 357 9.86 8.23 17.57
N ASN A 358 10.68 9.25 17.80
CA ASN A 358 11.97 9.14 18.51
C ASN A 358 12.07 10.11 19.71
N GLY A 359 10.92 10.56 20.25
CA GLY A 359 10.83 11.49 21.36
C GLY A 359 10.75 12.95 20.93
N ASP A 360 10.58 13.84 21.93
CA ASP A 360 10.24 15.26 21.71
C ASP A 360 11.30 16.06 20.95
N ASP A 361 12.57 15.67 21.02
CA ASP A 361 13.68 16.33 20.30
C ASP A 361 13.77 15.92 18.81
N TYR A 362 12.96 14.96 18.37
CA TYR A 362 13.07 14.41 17.03
C TYR A 362 12.50 15.28 15.89
N PRO A 363 11.40 16.04 16.05
CA PRO A 363 10.81 16.77 14.92
C PRO A 363 11.77 17.72 14.18
N PRO A 364 12.68 18.48 14.83
CA PRO A 364 13.71 19.27 14.13
C PRO A 364 14.68 18.39 13.32
N ILE A 365 15.08 17.23 13.85
CA ILE A 365 15.96 16.26 13.17
C ILE A 365 15.24 15.72 11.93
N TYR A 366 13.97 15.31 12.07
CA TYR A 366 13.13 14.86 10.97
C TYR A 366 13.06 15.90 9.84
N ARG A 367 12.80 17.18 10.17
CA ARG A 367 12.74 18.27 9.19
C ARG A 367 14.07 18.41 8.42
N GLN A 368 15.20 18.30 9.11
CA GLN A 368 16.51 18.31 8.48
C GLN A 368 16.74 17.07 7.59
N GLN A 369 16.27 15.89 7.99
CA GLN A 369 16.33 14.67 7.17
C GLN A 369 15.54 14.84 5.87
N VAL A 370 14.33 15.38 5.93
CA VAL A 370 13.50 15.71 4.76
C VAL A 370 14.25 16.67 3.84
N ARG A 371 14.82 17.75 4.39
CA ARG A 371 15.58 18.72 3.62
C ARG A 371 16.75 18.10 2.89
N LEU A 372 17.59 17.32 3.58
CA LEU A 372 18.75 16.65 2.98
C LEU A 372 18.36 15.68 1.83
N ALA A 373 17.25 14.94 1.98
CA ALA A 373 16.77 14.06 0.93
C ALA A 373 16.23 14.85 -0.27
N THR A 374 15.51 15.98 -0.02
CA THR A 374 15.01 16.88 -1.06
C THR A 374 16.15 17.56 -1.83
N GLU A 375 17.18 18.07 -1.15
CA GLU A 375 18.40 18.63 -1.75
C GLU A 375 19.16 17.59 -2.60
N ALA A 376 19.08 16.31 -2.20
CA ALA A 376 19.63 15.21 -2.97
C ALA A 376 18.79 14.81 -4.20
N GLY A 377 17.60 15.41 -4.40
CA GLY A 377 16.67 15.08 -5.47
C GLY A 377 16.01 13.70 -5.29
N LEU A 378 15.79 13.26 -4.06
CA LEU A 378 15.20 11.96 -3.73
C LEU A 378 13.76 12.13 -3.25
N HIS A 379 12.89 11.18 -3.64
CA HIS A 379 11.56 11.06 -3.06
C HIS A 379 11.64 10.75 -1.55
N VAL A 380 10.73 11.33 -0.76
CA VAL A 380 10.56 11.03 0.67
C VAL A 380 9.14 10.54 0.89
N GLY A 381 9.00 9.38 1.52
CA GLY A 381 7.73 8.89 2.06
C GLY A 381 7.79 8.91 3.58
N THR A 382 6.88 9.66 4.22
CA THR A 382 6.84 9.79 5.68
C THR A 382 5.62 9.12 6.26
N HIS A 383 5.83 8.20 7.21
CA HIS A 383 4.77 7.68 8.07
C HIS A 383 4.25 8.81 8.97
N ALA A 384 2.98 9.15 8.84
CA ALA A 384 2.30 10.18 9.63
C ALA A 384 0.82 9.84 9.81
N VAL A 385 0.42 9.53 11.04
CA VAL A 385 -0.91 9.04 11.42
C VAL A 385 -1.73 10.12 12.13
N GLY A 386 -1.17 10.76 13.14
CA GLY A 386 -1.84 11.81 13.91
C GLY A 386 -1.94 13.12 13.13
N ASP A 387 -2.94 13.92 13.45
CA ASP A 387 -3.19 15.21 12.79
C ASP A 387 -2.01 16.18 12.92
N LYS A 388 -1.40 16.25 14.09
CA LYS A 388 -0.20 17.06 14.33
C LYS A 388 1.03 16.55 13.57
N ALA A 389 1.19 15.24 13.47
CA ALA A 389 2.26 14.62 12.68
C ALA A 389 2.10 14.89 11.18
N ILE A 390 0.87 14.88 10.68
CA ILE A 390 0.56 15.18 9.28
C ILE A 390 0.89 16.64 8.97
N ASP A 391 0.50 17.59 9.84
CA ASP A 391 0.85 19.00 9.68
C ASP A 391 2.37 19.21 9.65
N TRP A 392 3.10 18.62 10.58
CA TRP A 392 4.57 18.66 10.59
C TRP A 392 5.19 18.11 9.30
N THR A 393 4.59 17.05 8.74
CA THR A 393 5.06 16.42 7.51
C THR A 393 4.89 17.34 6.31
N VAL A 394 3.68 17.86 6.10
CA VAL A 394 3.40 18.72 4.93
C VAL A 394 4.16 20.04 5.00
N ASP A 395 4.33 20.63 6.21
CA ASP A 395 5.13 21.83 6.40
C ASP A 395 6.61 21.58 6.13
N SER A 396 7.16 20.44 6.59
CA SER A 396 8.55 20.07 6.32
C SER A 396 8.80 19.86 4.82
N TYR A 397 7.83 19.28 4.10
CA TYR A 397 7.91 19.13 2.65
C TYR A 397 7.86 20.49 1.95
N ARG A 398 6.93 21.37 2.34
CA ARG A 398 6.82 22.71 1.77
C ARG A 398 8.10 23.50 1.97
N GLU A 399 8.62 23.58 3.20
CA GLU A 399 9.85 24.29 3.51
C GLU A 399 11.05 23.77 2.70
N ALA A 400 11.22 22.44 2.60
CA ALA A 400 12.33 21.83 1.87
C ALA A 400 12.21 22.09 0.36
N ILE A 401 11.01 21.95 -0.21
CA ILE A 401 10.75 22.13 -1.64
C ILE A 401 10.90 23.61 -2.02
N GLU A 402 10.34 24.54 -1.27
CA GLU A 402 10.45 25.99 -1.54
C GLU A 402 11.90 26.47 -1.41
N ALA A 403 12.65 25.96 -0.43
CA ALA A 403 14.06 26.32 -0.23
C ALA A 403 14.98 25.79 -1.34
N THR A 404 14.63 24.67 -1.98
CA THR A 404 15.46 24.01 -3.00
C THR A 404 15.00 24.29 -4.43
N GLY A 405 13.76 24.73 -4.62
CA GLY A 405 13.10 24.80 -5.92
C GLY A 405 12.83 23.42 -6.54
N ALA A 406 12.85 22.36 -5.72
CA ALA A 406 12.63 20.99 -6.21
C ALA A 406 11.22 20.83 -6.76
N HIS A 407 11.09 20.06 -7.87
CA HIS A 407 9.81 19.77 -8.51
C HIS A 407 9.78 18.31 -8.97
N GLY A 408 8.60 17.67 -8.90
CA GLY A 408 8.41 16.31 -9.39
C GLY A 408 9.01 15.22 -8.49
N LEU A 409 9.35 15.53 -7.23
CA LEU A 409 9.87 14.53 -6.28
C LEU A 409 8.78 13.67 -5.66
N ARG A 410 7.51 14.09 -5.81
CA ARG A 410 6.31 13.33 -5.40
C ARG A 410 6.32 12.87 -3.96
N HIS A 411 6.90 13.68 -3.04
CA HIS A 411 6.92 13.34 -1.61
C HIS A 411 5.55 12.91 -1.13
N SER A 412 5.48 11.86 -0.31
CA SER A 412 4.23 11.24 0.10
C SER A 412 4.03 11.22 1.61
N ILE A 413 2.79 11.47 2.03
CA ILE A 413 2.33 11.36 3.41
C ILE A 413 1.70 9.98 3.54
N ILE A 414 2.44 9.06 4.14
CA ILE A 414 2.01 7.67 4.32
C ILE A 414 1.02 7.61 5.47
N HIS A 415 -0.07 6.91 5.25
CA HIS A 415 -1.28 6.82 6.06
C HIS A 415 -2.17 8.06 5.96
N ALA A 416 -1.69 9.25 6.28
CA ALA A 416 -2.48 10.49 6.22
C ALA A 416 -3.90 10.28 6.81
N ASN A 417 -4.00 9.59 7.97
CA ASN A 417 -5.27 9.06 8.45
C ASN A 417 -6.28 10.17 8.76
N ILE A 418 -5.84 11.25 9.40
CA ILE A 418 -6.73 12.30 9.91
C ILE A 418 -6.12 13.70 9.64
N PRO A 419 -5.99 14.09 8.36
CA PRO A 419 -5.40 15.38 8.00
C PRO A 419 -6.26 16.54 8.53
N THR A 420 -5.60 17.60 8.98
CA THR A 420 -6.24 18.90 9.28
C THR A 420 -6.63 19.63 7.99
N ASP A 421 -7.43 20.66 8.09
CA ASP A 421 -7.73 21.53 6.94
C ASP A 421 -6.44 22.20 6.42
N HIS A 422 -5.50 22.58 7.33
CA HIS A 422 -4.18 23.08 6.97
C HIS A 422 -3.38 22.07 6.14
N ALA A 423 -3.35 20.80 6.59
CA ALA A 423 -2.67 19.74 5.85
C ALA A 423 -3.28 19.52 4.46
N ILE A 424 -4.61 19.50 4.36
CA ILE A 424 -5.33 19.33 3.09
C ILE A 424 -5.00 20.49 2.13
N GLU A 425 -5.06 21.74 2.59
CA GLU A 425 -4.71 22.91 1.77
C GLU A 425 -3.24 22.89 1.33
N THR A 426 -2.34 22.47 2.23
CA THR A 426 -0.91 22.38 1.92
C THR A 426 -0.64 21.25 0.92
N MET A 427 -1.28 20.08 1.05
CA MET A 427 -1.20 18.99 0.05
C MET A 427 -1.68 19.45 -1.33
N ALA A 428 -2.82 20.15 -1.40
CA ALA A 428 -3.35 20.70 -2.67
C ALA A 428 -2.36 21.70 -3.29
N TYR A 429 -1.78 22.57 -2.48
CA TYR A 429 -0.77 23.53 -2.91
C TYR A 429 0.49 22.83 -3.46
N LEU A 430 1.01 21.83 -2.73
CA LEU A 430 2.20 21.08 -3.13
C LEU A 430 1.98 20.28 -4.40
N GLN A 431 0.84 19.60 -4.54
CA GLN A 431 0.52 18.84 -5.76
C GLN A 431 0.42 19.76 -6.98
N LYS A 432 -0.30 20.87 -6.84
CA LYS A 432 -0.53 21.81 -7.94
C LYS A 432 0.74 22.49 -8.42
N ASN A 433 1.64 22.88 -7.51
CA ASN A 433 2.77 23.75 -7.84
C ASN A 433 4.10 23.00 -7.97
N TYR A 434 4.25 21.82 -7.33
CA TYR A 434 5.55 21.15 -7.21
C TYR A 434 5.52 19.66 -7.52
N ASP A 435 4.37 19.07 -7.87
CA ASP A 435 4.21 17.62 -8.03
C ASP A 435 4.74 16.85 -6.80
N ALA A 436 4.21 17.20 -5.61
CA ALA A 436 4.56 16.62 -4.31
C ALA A 436 3.39 16.67 -3.32
N GLY A 437 3.49 16.05 -2.13
CA GLY A 437 2.45 16.10 -1.10
C GLY A 437 1.31 15.12 -1.33
N TYR A 438 1.62 13.90 -1.78
CA TYR A 438 0.61 12.88 -2.11
C TYR A 438 0.28 12.01 -0.89
N PRO A 439 -1.02 11.89 -0.49
CA PRO A 439 -1.42 10.88 0.47
C PRO A 439 -1.20 9.46 -0.07
N GLU A 440 -0.70 8.55 0.78
CA GLU A 440 -0.73 7.11 0.56
C GLU A 440 -1.72 6.51 1.57
N ALA A 441 -2.94 6.27 1.13
CA ALA A 441 -4.05 5.97 2.01
C ALA A 441 -4.34 4.46 2.07
N GLN A 442 -4.38 3.92 3.28
CA GLN A 442 -4.69 2.52 3.51
C GLN A 442 -6.18 2.35 3.85
N ALA A 443 -7.03 2.40 2.82
CA ALA A 443 -8.47 2.15 3.00
C ALA A 443 -8.78 0.83 3.73
N PRO A 444 -8.02 -0.28 3.55
CA PRO A 444 -8.23 -1.52 4.30
C PRO A 444 -8.12 -1.36 5.82
N PHE A 445 -7.50 -0.30 6.34
CA PHE A 445 -7.48 -0.02 7.79
C PHE A 445 -8.88 0.16 8.36
N MET A 446 -9.77 0.85 7.64
CA MET A 446 -11.17 1.02 8.05
C MET A 446 -11.92 -0.31 8.16
N TRP A 447 -11.49 -1.32 7.42
CA TRP A 447 -12.07 -2.65 7.47
C TRP A 447 -11.38 -3.55 8.49
N TRP A 448 -10.11 -3.86 8.26
CA TRP A 448 -9.40 -4.95 8.92
C TRP A 448 -9.08 -4.66 10.39
N ILE A 449 -8.64 -3.43 10.69
CA ILE A 449 -8.38 -2.92 12.05
C ILE A 449 -9.37 -1.82 12.42
N GLY A 450 -10.48 -1.74 11.71
CA GLY A 450 -11.44 -0.64 11.81
C GLY A 450 -12.15 -0.56 13.15
N ASP A 451 -12.39 -1.68 13.82
CA ASP A 451 -13.00 -1.67 15.13
C ASP A 451 -12.04 -1.08 16.19
N THR A 452 -10.75 -1.43 16.15
CA THR A 452 -9.72 -0.79 16.99
C THR A 452 -9.60 0.71 16.68
N TYR A 453 -9.55 1.07 15.39
CA TYR A 453 -9.47 2.47 14.98
C TYR A 453 -10.68 3.29 15.39
N ALA A 454 -11.88 2.75 15.20
CA ALA A 454 -13.12 3.46 15.58
C ALA A 454 -13.16 3.79 17.07
N GLY A 455 -12.75 2.86 17.93
CA GLY A 455 -12.62 3.10 19.37
C GLY A 455 -11.56 4.15 19.72
N ASN A 456 -10.38 4.04 19.12
CA ASN A 456 -9.23 4.87 19.45
C ASN A 456 -9.34 6.31 18.92
N PHE A 457 -9.83 6.52 17.69
CA PHE A 457 -10.07 7.86 17.16
C PHE A 457 -11.30 8.54 17.78
N GLY A 458 -12.32 7.78 18.13
CA GLY A 458 -13.55 8.28 18.72
C GLY A 458 -14.53 8.89 17.71
N PRO A 459 -15.78 9.19 18.10
CA PRO A 459 -16.87 9.43 17.17
C PRO A 459 -16.68 10.65 16.27
N ALA A 460 -16.11 11.73 16.78
CA ALA A 460 -15.91 12.96 15.99
C ALA A 460 -14.80 12.79 14.94
N ARG A 461 -13.67 12.20 15.34
CA ARG A 461 -12.52 12.01 14.45
C ARG A 461 -12.76 10.89 13.44
N ASN A 462 -13.56 9.88 13.77
CA ASN A 462 -13.95 8.82 12.86
C ASN A 462 -14.55 9.34 11.56
N LEU A 463 -15.36 10.40 11.62
CA LEU A 463 -15.99 10.98 10.43
C LEU A 463 -15.00 11.68 9.48
N ARG A 464 -13.79 11.98 9.97
CA ARG A 464 -12.71 12.60 9.20
C ARG A 464 -11.61 11.61 8.81
N LEU A 465 -11.72 10.34 9.21
CA LEU A 465 -10.70 9.33 8.89
C LEU A 465 -10.68 9.06 7.39
N LEU A 466 -9.51 9.21 6.77
CA LEU A 466 -9.30 9.03 5.32
C LEU A 466 -10.39 9.76 4.51
N PRO A 467 -10.33 11.10 4.41
CA PRO A 467 -11.40 11.93 3.86
C PRO A 467 -11.37 11.97 2.32
N PHE A 468 -11.62 10.83 1.67
CA PHE A 468 -11.44 10.65 0.21
C PHE A 468 -12.26 11.62 -0.64
N ARG A 469 -13.51 11.88 -0.27
CA ARG A 469 -14.35 12.85 -1.00
C ARG A 469 -13.81 14.26 -0.87
N THR A 470 -13.44 14.66 0.35
CA THR A 470 -12.82 15.96 0.60
C THR A 470 -11.52 16.11 -0.19
N LEU A 471 -10.65 15.08 -0.21
CA LEU A 471 -9.43 15.10 -1.03
C LEU A 471 -9.76 15.28 -2.52
N LEU A 472 -10.73 14.53 -3.04
CA LEU A 472 -11.17 14.61 -4.44
C LEU A 472 -11.69 16.01 -4.80
N GLU A 473 -12.53 16.60 -3.95
CA GLU A 473 -13.10 17.94 -4.14
C GLU A 473 -12.03 19.05 -4.12
N LYS A 474 -10.94 18.84 -3.37
CA LYS A 474 -9.77 19.73 -3.37
C LYS A 474 -8.79 19.45 -4.53
N GLY A 475 -9.09 18.49 -5.40
CA GLY A 475 -8.23 18.11 -6.52
C GLY A 475 -6.97 17.35 -6.11
N ILE A 476 -6.95 16.79 -4.90
CA ILE A 476 -5.83 16.02 -4.37
C ILE A 476 -5.94 14.58 -4.84
N LEU A 477 -4.91 14.09 -5.53
CA LEU A 477 -4.76 12.69 -5.89
C LEU A 477 -4.10 11.94 -4.74
N TRP A 478 -4.49 10.68 -4.54
CA TRP A 478 -3.88 9.78 -3.55
C TRP A 478 -3.60 8.42 -4.16
N ALA A 479 -2.72 7.64 -3.54
CA ALA A 479 -2.52 6.24 -3.90
C ALA A 479 -3.03 5.33 -2.79
N GLY A 480 -3.68 4.23 -3.19
CA GLY A 480 -4.15 3.20 -2.29
C GLY A 480 -3.05 2.19 -1.96
N GLY A 481 -3.03 1.73 -0.73
CA GLY A 481 -2.11 0.69 -0.26
C GLY A 481 -2.74 -0.20 0.79
N SER A 482 -2.11 -1.33 1.10
CA SER A 482 -2.56 -2.26 2.12
C SER A 482 -1.84 -2.11 3.44
N ASP A 483 -0.62 -1.62 3.40
CA ASP A 483 0.35 -1.76 4.50
C ASP A 483 0.53 -3.24 4.91
N TYR A 484 0.52 -4.14 3.93
CA TYR A 484 0.77 -5.56 4.21
C TYR A 484 2.12 -5.70 4.93
N SER A 485 2.20 -6.37 6.04
CA SER A 485 1.34 -7.38 6.66
C SER A 485 0.31 -6.85 7.70
N VAL A 486 0.11 -5.54 7.83
CA VAL A 486 -0.91 -4.98 8.75
C VAL A 486 -2.31 -5.41 8.32
N THR A 487 -2.61 -5.29 7.03
CA THR A 487 -3.87 -5.79 6.45
C THR A 487 -3.59 -6.78 5.32
N PRO A 488 -4.57 -7.57 4.90
CA PRO A 488 -4.44 -8.39 3.70
C PRO A 488 -4.11 -7.55 2.46
N TYR A 489 -3.16 -8.01 1.63
CA TYR A 489 -2.62 -7.27 0.50
C TYR A 489 -3.54 -7.13 -0.72
N ALA A 490 -4.59 -7.97 -0.84
CA ALA A 490 -5.43 -7.96 -2.03
C ALA A 490 -6.08 -6.59 -2.24
N ALA A 491 -5.66 -5.86 -3.28
CA ALA A 491 -6.08 -4.48 -3.55
C ALA A 491 -7.61 -4.34 -3.74
N ARG A 492 -8.33 -5.43 -4.11
CA ARG A 492 -9.81 -5.46 -4.13
C ARG A 492 -10.44 -5.14 -2.77
N TYR A 493 -9.78 -5.45 -1.66
CA TYR A 493 -10.24 -5.04 -0.33
C TYR A 493 -10.11 -3.52 -0.15
N GLY A 494 -9.05 -2.94 -0.70
CA GLY A 494 -8.87 -1.49 -0.72
C GLY A 494 -9.92 -0.79 -1.58
N LEU A 495 -10.20 -1.29 -2.78
CA LEU A 495 -11.30 -0.78 -3.63
C LEU A 495 -12.63 -0.81 -2.86
N TRP A 496 -12.96 -1.95 -2.28
CA TRP A 496 -14.18 -2.12 -1.51
C TRP A 496 -14.24 -1.20 -0.29
N ALA A 497 -13.17 -1.11 0.51
CA ALA A 497 -13.13 -0.30 1.73
C ALA A 497 -13.21 1.21 1.42
N THR A 498 -12.66 1.66 0.30
CA THR A 498 -12.76 3.06 -0.16
C THR A 498 -14.22 3.44 -0.46
N VAL A 499 -15.00 2.52 -1.03
CA VAL A 499 -16.40 2.73 -1.42
C VAL A 499 -17.34 2.50 -0.23
N GLU A 500 -17.22 1.38 0.48
CA GLU A 500 -18.18 0.92 1.49
C GLU A 500 -17.90 1.44 2.91
N ARG A 501 -16.65 1.74 3.25
CA ARG A 501 -16.20 2.26 4.56
C ARG A 501 -16.70 1.42 5.77
N ARG A 502 -16.78 0.09 5.60
CA ARG A 502 -17.28 -0.84 6.61
C ARG A 502 -16.17 -1.45 7.44
N THR A 503 -16.43 -1.69 8.74
CA THR A 503 -15.53 -2.43 9.62
C THR A 503 -15.73 -3.94 9.52
N PHE A 504 -14.73 -4.70 9.98
CA PHE A 504 -14.74 -6.17 9.94
C PHE A 504 -15.72 -6.75 10.94
N GLY A 505 -15.64 -6.34 12.21
CA GLY A 505 -16.44 -6.88 13.32
C GLY A 505 -17.68 -6.08 13.63
N ALA A 506 -17.83 -4.87 13.06
CA ALA A 506 -18.94 -3.96 13.33
C ALA A 506 -19.18 -3.66 14.83
N ALA A 507 -18.11 -3.66 15.62
CA ALA A 507 -18.14 -3.45 17.06
C ALA A 507 -18.80 -2.13 17.48
N TYR A 508 -18.64 -1.11 16.66
CA TYR A 508 -19.18 0.24 16.81
C TYR A 508 -20.16 0.60 15.68
N GLY A 509 -20.86 -0.41 15.15
CA GLY A 509 -21.69 -0.29 13.94
C GLY A 509 -20.94 -0.63 12.67
N ALA A 510 -21.69 -0.90 11.60
CA ALA A 510 -21.09 -1.33 10.33
C ALA A 510 -20.24 -0.24 9.66
N THR A 511 -20.59 1.04 9.86
CA THR A 511 -19.94 2.19 9.23
C THR A 511 -19.61 3.29 10.25
N PRO A 512 -18.77 3.03 11.27
CA PRO A 512 -18.45 4.03 12.29
C PRO A 512 -17.74 5.26 11.73
N PHE A 513 -17.12 5.13 10.54
CA PHE A 513 -16.45 6.22 9.83
C PHE A 513 -17.38 7.06 8.95
N GLY A 514 -18.70 6.76 8.96
CA GLY A 514 -19.65 7.40 8.06
C GLY A 514 -19.40 7.09 6.58
N THR A 515 -20.35 7.45 5.73
CA THR A 515 -20.26 7.25 4.26
C THR A 515 -20.09 8.56 3.48
N ALA A 516 -20.07 9.72 4.17
CA ALA A 516 -19.94 11.02 3.53
C ALA A 516 -18.62 11.15 2.73
N GLU A 517 -17.57 10.53 3.22
CA GLU A 517 -16.24 10.52 2.59
C GLU A 517 -16.03 9.34 1.61
N SER A 518 -17.09 8.60 1.26
CA SER A 518 -17.03 7.56 0.22
C SER A 518 -16.84 8.19 -1.16
N VAL A 519 -16.16 7.49 -2.04
CA VAL A 519 -16.07 7.80 -3.47
C VAL A 519 -16.57 6.62 -4.28
N ASP A 520 -16.85 6.84 -5.57
CA ASP A 520 -17.29 5.77 -6.46
C ASP A 520 -16.15 4.81 -6.85
N ILE A 521 -16.53 3.68 -7.47
CA ILE A 521 -15.56 2.66 -7.90
C ILE A 521 -14.61 3.16 -8.99
N HIS A 522 -15.04 4.12 -9.84
CA HIS A 522 -14.19 4.72 -10.88
C HIS A 522 -13.02 5.48 -10.23
N THR A 523 -13.31 6.28 -9.21
CA THR A 523 -12.30 7.01 -8.41
C THR A 523 -11.43 6.06 -7.60
N ALA A 524 -12.04 5.08 -6.94
CA ALA A 524 -11.31 4.08 -6.17
C ALA A 524 -10.32 3.30 -7.07
N LEU A 525 -10.73 2.88 -8.28
CA LEU A 525 -9.86 2.16 -9.21
C LEU A 525 -8.66 3.02 -9.65
N LYS A 526 -8.84 4.31 -9.89
CA LYS A 526 -7.75 5.23 -10.23
C LYS A 526 -6.68 5.28 -9.13
N SER A 527 -7.07 5.23 -7.85
CA SER A 527 -6.13 5.27 -6.72
C SER A 527 -5.29 3.99 -6.57
N TYR A 528 -5.75 2.86 -7.12
CA TYR A 528 -5.01 1.60 -7.18
C TYR A 528 -4.41 1.30 -8.57
N THR A 529 -4.45 2.26 -9.49
CA THR A 529 -3.93 2.12 -10.86
C THR A 529 -3.13 3.36 -11.28
N ILE A 530 -3.72 4.30 -12.02
CA ILE A 530 -2.99 5.42 -12.64
C ILE A 530 -2.44 6.41 -11.60
N TRP A 531 -3.15 6.71 -10.51
CA TRP A 531 -2.65 7.61 -9.47
C TRP A 531 -1.54 6.95 -8.63
N ALA A 532 -1.68 5.65 -8.34
CA ALA A 532 -0.60 4.89 -7.71
C ALA A 532 0.62 4.78 -8.64
N ALA A 533 0.42 4.51 -9.94
CA ALA A 533 1.50 4.50 -10.92
C ALA A 533 2.24 5.84 -10.97
N HIS A 534 1.50 6.97 -10.87
CA HIS A 534 2.11 8.29 -10.77
C HIS A 534 3.04 8.40 -9.56
N GLN A 535 2.59 8.02 -8.37
CA GLN A 535 3.44 8.06 -7.17
C GLN A 535 4.67 7.13 -7.25
N LEU A 536 4.59 6.08 -8.05
CA LEU A 536 5.71 5.17 -8.31
C LEU A 536 6.59 5.61 -9.50
N PHE A 537 6.33 6.77 -10.12
CA PHE A 537 7.03 7.27 -11.33
C PHE A 537 6.88 6.35 -12.54
N LEU A 538 5.82 5.57 -12.60
CA LEU A 538 5.55 4.57 -13.64
C LEU A 538 4.33 4.89 -14.53
N GLU A 539 3.67 6.05 -14.36
CA GLU A 539 2.42 6.41 -15.07
C GLU A 539 2.56 6.44 -16.60
N LYS A 540 3.77 6.64 -17.11
CA LYS A 540 4.07 6.56 -18.54
C LYS A 540 4.20 5.13 -19.05
N GLN A 541 4.34 4.15 -18.14
CA GLN A 541 4.56 2.76 -18.47
C GLN A 541 3.37 1.87 -18.14
N ILE A 542 2.66 2.12 -17.02
CA ILE A 542 1.56 1.30 -16.51
C ILE A 542 0.45 2.18 -15.90
N GLY A 543 -0.55 1.56 -15.30
CA GLY A 543 -1.63 2.23 -14.57
C GLY A 543 -2.86 2.57 -15.42
N SER A 544 -2.74 2.46 -16.74
CA SER A 544 -3.88 2.53 -17.67
C SER A 544 -3.62 1.62 -18.88
N LEU A 545 -4.69 1.19 -19.57
CA LEU A 545 -4.60 0.38 -20.78
C LEU A 545 -4.63 1.30 -22.01
N GLU A 546 -3.47 1.84 -22.35
CA GLU A 546 -3.27 2.74 -23.48
C GLU A 546 -2.18 2.22 -24.42
N VAL A 547 -2.31 2.50 -25.70
CA VAL A 547 -1.30 2.12 -26.71
C VAL A 547 0.06 2.68 -26.34
N GLY A 548 1.09 1.83 -26.38
CA GLY A 548 2.47 2.13 -26.02
C GLY A 548 2.84 1.77 -24.57
N LYS A 549 1.89 1.63 -23.65
CA LYS A 549 2.15 1.20 -22.28
C LYS A 549 2.42 -0.30 -22.20
N ALA A 550 3.11 -0.72 -21.15
CA ALA A 550 3.32 -2.13 -20.85
C ALA A 550 1.97 -2.82 -20.58
N ALA A 551 1.83 -4.02 -21.08
CA ALA A 551 0.63 -4.82 -20.89
C ALA A 551 0.61 -5.47 -19.50
N ASP A 552 0.49 -4.64 -18.48
CA ASP A 552 0.26 -5.03 -17.08
C ASP A 552 -1.26 -5.03 -16.85
N ILE A 553 -1.87 -6.22 -16.80
CA ILE A 553 -3.33 -6.40 -16.91
C ILE A 553 -3.81 -7.38 -15.85
N ALA A 554 -4.93 -7.08 -15.22
CA ALA A 554 -5.70 -8.01 -14.39
C ALA A 554 -7.03 -8.35 -15.08
N VAL A 555 -7.38 -9.62 -15.12
CA VAL A 555 -8.67 -10.10 -15.65
C VAL A 555 -9.49 -10.63 -14.49
N TRP A 556 -10.72 -10.14 -14.35
CA TRP A 556 -11.66 -10.41 -13.27
C TRP A 556 -12.85 -11.21 -13.76
N ASP A 557 -13.40 -12.04 -12.90
CA ASP A 557 -14.59 -12.86 -13.19
C ASP A 557 -15.88 -12.03 -13.40
N LYS A 558 -15.92 -10.78 -12.93
CA LYS A 558 -17.05 -9.87 -13.03
C LYS A 558 -16.59 -8.47 -13.43
N ASP A 559 -17.51 -7.69 -14.02
CA ASP A 559 -17.29 -6.28 -14.36
C ASP A 559 -17.38 -5.40 -13.11
N LEU A 560 -16.25 -4.79 -12.72
CA LEU A 560 -16.10 -3.96 -11.52
C LEU A 560 -17.08 -2.76 -11.51
N TYR A 561 -17.41 -2.23 -12.69
CA TYR A 561 -18.29 -1.06 -12.82
C TYR A 561 -19.77 -1.41 -12.79
N ARG A 562 -20.12 -2.69 -12.88
CA ARG A 562 -21.51 -3.14 -12.97
C ARG A 562 -22.00 -3.95 -11.77
N ILE A 563 -21.11 -4.51 -10.98
CA ILE A 563 -21.51 -5.24 -9.77
C ILE A 563 -21.88 -4.29 -8.63
N PRO A 564 -22.74 -4.73 -7.68
CA PRO A 564 -22.94 -4.00 -6.45
C PRO A 564 -21.62 -3.78 -5.72
N SER A 565 -21.40 -2.60 -5.15
CA SER A 565 -20.16 -2.25 -4.45
C SER A 565 -19.81 -3.21 -3.32
N ALA A 566 -20.81 -3.78 -2.64
CA ALA A 566 -20.63 -4.78 -1.60
C ALA A 566 -19.93 -6.07 -2.09
N GLU A 567 -19.99 -6.39 -3.40
CA GLU A 567 -19.38 -7.57 -4.01
C GLU A 567 -17.92 -7.34 -4.45
N LEU A 568 -17.43 -6.10 -4.45
CA LEU A 568 -16.06 -5.77 -4.91
C LEU A 568 -14.98 -6.59 -4.18
N LYS A 569 -15.16 -6.82 -2.87
CA LYS A 569 -14.23 -7.63 -2.07
C LYS A 569 -14.21 -9.12 -2.45
N ASP A 570 -15.25 -9.61 -3.13
CA ASP A 570 -15.43 -11.01 -3.49
C ASP A 570 -15.01 -11.31 -4.93
N LEU A 571 -14.55 -10.30 -5.68
CA LEU A 571 -13.98 -10.45 -7.02
C LEU A 571 -12.86 -11.48 -7.04
N LYS A 572 -12.81 -12.26 -8.12
CA LYS A 572 -11.76 -13.26 -8.32
C LYS A 572 -10.92 -12.89 -9.53
N CYS A 573 -9.63 -12.70 -9.31
CA CYS A 573 -8.70 -12.56 -10.42
C CYS A 573 -8.58 -13.90 -11.16
N ARG A 574 -8.77 -13.87 -12.46
CA ARG A 574 -8.71 -15.04 -13.36
C ARG A 574 -7.39 -15.12 -14.09
N MET A 575 -6.76 -13.97 -14.33
CA MET A 575 -5.48 -13.91 -15.01
C MET A 575 -4.77 -12.60 -14.65
N THR A 576 -3.46 -12.65 -14.56
CA THR A 576 -2.59 -11.47 -14.41
C THR A 576 -1.47 -11.54 -15.42
N LEU A 577 -1.28 -10.43 -16.15
CA LEU A 577 -0.19 -10.27 -17.10
C LEU A 577 0.76 -9.17 -16.61
N ILE A 578 2.04 -9.40 -16.79
CA ILE A 578 3.12 -8.42 -16.55
C ILE A 578 3.90 -8.27 -17.85
N ALA A 579 3.94 -7.07 -18.42
CA ALA A 579 4.56 -6.81 -19.72
C ALA A 579 4.16 -7.88 -20.76
N GLY A 580 2.86 -8.18 -20.84
CA GLY A 580 2.27 -9.13 -21.78
C GLY A 580 2.50 -10.62 -21.48
N LYS A 581 3.25 -10.96 -20.43
CA LYS A 581 3.47 -12.35 -20.02
C LYS A 581 2.49 -12.75 -18.93
N ILE A 582 1.87 -13.90 -19.07
CA ILE A 582 0.96 -14.45 -18.06
C ILE A 582 1.77 -14.82 -16.82
N ALA A 583 1.61 -14.05 -15.73
CA ALA A 583 2.20 -14.30 -14.42
C ALA A 583 1.32 -15.21 -13.55
N TYR A 584 -0.01 -15.15 -13.78
CA TYR A 584 -0.98 -16.00 -13.10
C TYR A 584 -2.18 -16.28 -14.02
N GLN A 585 -2.68 -17.50 -13.95
CA GLN A 585 -3.93 -17.91 -14.57
C GLN A 585 -4.64 -18.91 -13.65
N ALA A 586 -5.88 -18.60 -13.29
CA ALA A 586 -6.73 -19.51 -12.53
C ALA A 586 -7.04 -20.77 -13.36
N ARG A 587 -7.03 -21.92 -12.71
CA ARG A 587 -7.38 -23.22 -13.30
C ARG A 587 -8.89 -23.37 -13.49
#